data_938c1c120bb8ee6f7385384dadce3f8a
#
_entry.id   938c1c120bb8ee6f7385384dadce3f8a
#
_cell.length_a   1.000
_cell.length_b   1.000
_cell.length_c   1.000
_cell.angle_alpha   90.00
_cell.angle_beta   90.00
_cell.angle_gamma   90.00
#
_symmetry.space_group_name_H-M   'P 1'
#
loop_
_entity.id
_entity.type
_entity.pdbx_description
1 polymer ?
#
loop_
_entity_poly.entity_id
_entity_poly.type
_entity_poly.pdbx_seq_one_letter_code
_entity_poly.pdbx_strand_id
1 'polypeptide(L)'
;MKDLLLIITTGNENPEMARFALTGALRQAKSGRYNNVKVLFYGPSEKFIGNSDESTENTLKELVSLNTVDSACIAIAKFYGVEKKLTDMGIELAPFGERLASYIEKEFQVITF
;
A
#
# COMPACT_ATOMS: atom_id res chain seq x y z
N MET A 1 9.08 -19.24 -7.20
CA MET A 1 9.35 -17.94 -6.54
C MET A 1 8.32 -17.73 -5.44
N LYS A 2 8.62 -16.85 -4.52
CA LYS A 2 7.71 -16.53 -3.39
C LYS A 2 6.74 -15.41 -3.76
N ASP A 3 5.69 -15.27 -2.95
CA ASP A 3 4.75 -14.18 -2.99
C ASP A 3 5.07 -13.22 -1.83
N LEU A 4 5.04 -11.93 -2.10
CA LEU A 4 5.43 -10.89 -1.13
C LEU A 4 4.25 -9.96 -0.83
N LEU A 5 3.96 -9.79 0.46
CA LEU A 5 3.03 -8.78 0.95
C LEU A 5 3.80 -7.71 1.70
N LEU A 6 3.64 -6.47 1.29
CA LEU A 6 4.20 -5.31 1.96
C LEU A 6 3.07 -4.58 2.68
N ILE A 7 3.20 -4.44 4.00
CA ILE A 7 2.28 -3.62 4.79
C ILE A 7 2.98 -2.29 5.02
N ILE A 8 2.42 -1.21 4.49
CA ILE A 8 3.01 0.12 4.64
C ILE A 8 2.19 0.90 5.66
N THR A 9 2.82 1.20 6.80
CA THR A 9 2.19 1.95 7.89
C THR A 9 2.78 3.34 8.05
N THR A 10 4.06 3.53 7.69
CA THR A 10 4.78 4.77 7.87
C THR A 10 4.19 5.88 7.00
N GLY A 11 4.01 7.04 7.60
CA GLY A 11 3.47 8.21 6.91
C GLY A 11 4.19 9.49 7.33
N ASN A 12 3.42 10.51 7.77
CA ASN A 12 3.96 11.83 8.07
C ASN A 12 4.93 11.88 9.25
N GLU A 13 4.95 10.84 10.10
CA GLU A 13 5.92 10.76 11.20
C GLU A 13 7.33 10.49 10.68
N ASN A 14 7.46 9.93 9.48
CA ASN A 14 8.73 9.73 8.80
C ASN A 14 8.50 9.75 7.29
N PRO A 15 8.33 10.95 6.70
CA PRO A 15 7.98 11.08 5.27
C PRO A 15 9.01 10.47 4.34
N GLU A 16 10.28 10.51 4.71
CA GLU A 16 11.35 9.93 3.90
C GLU A 16 11.18 8.41 3.80
N MET A 17 10.97 7.74 4.95
CA MET A 17 10.72 6.30 4.95
C MET A 17 9.42 5.95 4.22
N ALA A 18 8.38 6.76 4.35
CA ALA A 18 7.14 6.56 3.63
C ALA A 18 7.38 6.54 2.11
N ARG A 19 8.16 7.49 1.60
CA ARG A 19 8.52 7.53 0.19
C ARG A 19 9.40 6.34 -0.21
N PHE A 20 10.36 5.95 0.63
CA PHE A 20 11.20 4.78 0.36
C PHE A 20 10.37 3.50 0.31
N ALA A 21 9.39 3.35 1.18
CA ALA A 21 8.53 2.17 1.16
C ALA A 21 7.73 2.09 -0.14
N LEU A 22 7.20 3.20 -0.63
CA LEU A 22 6.44 3.25 -1.88
C LEU A 22 7.33 2.95 -3.10
N THR A 23 8.48 3.61 -3.19
CA THR A 23 9.41 3.36 -4.31
C THR A 23 10.00 1.97 -4.24
N GLY A 24 10.26 1.47 -3.05
CA GLY A 24 10.71 0.10 -2.84
C GLY A 24 9.67 -0.92 -3.28
N ALA A 25 8.41 -0.70 -2.93
CA ALA A 25 7.32 -1.58 -3.37
C ALA A 25 7.23 -1.63 -4.91
N LEU A 26 7.34 -0.47 -5.55
CA LEU A 26 7.32 -0.40 -7.02
C LEU A 26 8.49 -1.17 -7.63
N ARG A 27 9.68 -1.01 -7.08
CA ARG A 27 10.86 -1.75 -7.55
C ARG A 27 10.68 -3.25 -7.38
N GLN A 28 10.15 -3.71 -6.26
CA GLN A 28 9.90 -5.13 -6.05
C GLN A 28 8.85 -5.66 -7.03
N ALA A 29 7.79 -4.90 -7.27
CA ALA A 29 6.75 -5.28 -8.23
C ALA A 29 7.30 -5.46 -9.65
N LYS A 30 8.31 -4.67 -10.01
CA LYS A 30 8.93 -4.70 -11.36
C LYS A 30 10.12 -5.65 -11.44
N SER A 31 10.62 -6.17 -10.34
CA SER A 31 11.91 -6.88 -10.29
C SER A 31 11.91 -8.27 -10.94
N GLY A 32 10.76 -8.90 -11.03
CA GLY A 32 10.65 -10.29 -11.49
C GLY A 32 11.11 -11.32 -10.45
N ARG A 33 11.42 -10.87 -9.22
CA ARG A 33 11.92 -11.76 -8.15
C ARG A 33 10.81 -12.50 -7.41
N TYR A 34 9.58 -12.06 -7.54
CA TYR A 34 8.42 -12.62 -6.83
C TYR A 34 7.34 -12.99 -7.83
N ASN A 35 6.53 -14.01 -7.50
CA ASN A 35 5.35 -14.32 -8.32
C ASN A 35 4.32 -13.20 -8.23
N ASN A 36 4.08 -12.73 -7.01
CA ASN A 36 3.15 -11.62 -6.75
C ASN A 36 3.75 -10.69 -5.72
N VAL A 37 3.53 -9.40 -5.91
CA VAL A 37 3.83 -8.37 -4.91
C VAL A 37 2.54 -7.62 -4.65
N LYS A 38 2.12 -7.57 -3.39
CA LYS A 38 0.91 -6.88 -2.98
C LYS A 38 1.22 -5.92 -1.84
N VAL A 39 0.47 -4.83 -1.78
CA VAL A 39 0.61 -3.78 -0.77
C VAL A 39 -0.72 -3.60 -0.06
N LEU A 40 -0.67 -3.59 1.28
CA LEU A 40 -1.75 -3.14 2.13
C LEU A 40 -1.31 -1.85 2.82
N PHE A 41 -2.15 -0.83 2.77
CA PHE A 41 -1.93 0.40 3.54
C PHE A 41 -2.69 0.34 4.85
N TYR A 42 -2.04 0.74 5.95
CA TYR A 42 -2.64 0.75 7.27
C TYR A 42 -2.02 1.84 8.13
N GLY A 43 -2.83 2.66 8.78
CA GLY A 43 -2.36 3.66 9.72
C GLY A 43 -1.89 4.96 9.05
N PRO A 44 -0.83 5.60 9.56
CA PRO A 44 -0.38 6.93 9.09
C PRO A 44 -0.08 7.00 7.60
N SER A 45 0.29 5.88 6.96
CA SER A 45 0.52 5.84 5.52
C SER A 45 -0.70 6.30 4.72
N GLU A 46 -1.91 6.04 5.21
CA GLU A 46 -3.14 6.40 4.49
C GLU A 46 -3.33 7.91 4.44
N LYS A 47 -3.02 8.59 5.53
CA LYS A 47 -3.03 10.06 5.56
C LYS A 47 -1.96 10.61 4.63
N PHE A 48 -0.78 10.01 4.64
CA PHE A 48 0.35 10.43 3.80
C PHE A 48 0.01 10.34 2.31
N ILE A 49 -0.49 9.18 1.85
CA ILE A 49 -0.82 9.00 0.44
C ILE A 49 -2.05 9.80 0.02
N GLY A 50 -3.01 10.00 0.92
CA GLY A 50 -4.20 10.80 0.66
C GLY A 50 -3.90 12.29 0.46
N ASN A 51 -2.74 12.76 0.92
CA ASN A 51 -2.31 14.16 0.83
C ASN A 51 -0.94 14.28 0.18
N SER A 52 -0.60 13.35 -0.70
CA SER A 52 0.73 13.27 -1.29
C SER A 52 0.97 14.33 -2.37
N ASP A 53 2.26 14.61 -2.59
CA ASP A 53 2.69 15.46 -3.67
C ASP A 53 2.60 14.71 -5.03
N GLU A 54 2.88 15.45 -6.11
CA GLU A 54 2.78 14.90 -7.47
C GLU A 54 3.71 13.70 -7.68
N SER A 55 4.93 13.77 -7.18
CA SER A 55 5.91 12.67 -7.32
C SER A 55 5.42 11.39 -6.66
N THR A 56 4.93 11.49 -5.43
CA THR A 56 4.37 10.37 -4.68
C THR A 56 3.11 9.83 -5.36
N GLU A 57 2.25 10.73 -5.82
CA GLU A 57 1.03 10.35 -6.55
C GLU A 57 1.35 9.57 -7.81
N ASN A 58 2.38 9.97 -8.55
CA ASN A 58 2.81 9.24 -9.75
C ASN A 58 3.28 7.82 -9.43
N THR A 59 4.01 7.65 -8.34
CA THR A 59 4.43 6.32 -7.86
C THR A 59 3.21 5.46 -7.50
N LEU A 60 2.24 6.05 -6.81
CA LEU A 60 0.99 5.35 -6.45
C LEU A 60 0.19 4.94 -7.68
N LYS A 61 0.07 5.82 -8.66
CA LYS A 61 -0.62 5.51 -9.93
C LYS A 61 0.02 4.33 -10.62
N GLU A 62 1.33 4.27 -10.64
CA GLU A 62 2.03 3.14 -11.26
C GLU A 62 1.79 1.85 -10.49
N LEU A 63 1.86 1.88 -9.16
CA LEU A 63 1.56 0.72 -8.32
C LEU A 63 0.13 0.21 -8.55
N VAL A 64 -0.84 1.11 -8.65
CA VAL A 64 -2.22 0.76 -8.92
C VAL A 64 -2.35 0.15 -10.33
N SER A 65 -1.71 0.74 -11.32
CA SER A 65 -1.77 0.25 -12.71
C SER A 65 -1.19 -1.15 -12.86
N LEU A 66 -0.22 -1.51 -12.03
CA LEU A 66 0.39 -2.84 -12.00
C LEU A 66 -0.41 -3.84 -11.15
N ASN A 67 -1.56 -3.43 -10.63
CA ASN A 67 -2.36 -4.25 -9.72
C ASN A 67 -1.60 -4.69 -8.47
N THR A 68 -0.70 -3.84 -7.99
CA THR A 68 0.12 -4.12 -6.82
C THR A 68 -0.60 -3.74 -5.52
N VAL A 69 -1.36 -2.65 -5.53
CA VAL A 69 -2.09 -2.21 -4.33
C VAL A 69 -3.33 -3.06 -4.15
N ASP A 70 -3.40 -3.79 -3.04
CA ASP A 70 -4.61 -4.53 -2.70
C ASP A 70 -5.67 -3.57 -2.17
N SER A 71 -5.35 -2.86 -1.10
CA SER A 71 -6.33 -1.98 -0.45
C SER A 71 -5.68 -1.11 0.62
N ALA A 72 -6.46 -0.15 1.10
CA ALA A 72 -6.21 0.60 2.33
C ALA A 72 -7.31 0.27 3.34
N CYS A 73 -6.98 0.30 4.62
CA CYS A 73 -7.93 -0.01 5.67
C CYS A 73 -9.07 1.03 5.69
N ILE A 74 -10.30 0.56 5.54
CA ILE A 74 -11.47 1.44 5.47
C ILE A 74 -11.69 2.23 6.76
N ALA A 75 -11.49 1.61 7.92
CA ALA A 75 -11.66 2.29 9.21
C ALA A 75 -10.64 3.43 9.39
N ILE A 76 -9.40 3.19 8.98
CA ILE A 76 -8.33 4.19 9.05
C ILE A 76 -8.56 5.32 8.05
N ALA A 77 -8.99 4.99 6.84
CA ALA A 77 -9.33 6.00 5.83
C ALA A 77 -10.42 6.95 6.34
N LYS A 78 -11.43 6.40 7.00
CA LYS A 78 -12.50 7.19 7.63
C LYS A 78 -11.97 8.06 8.76
N PHE A 79 -11.08 7.51 9.59
CA PHE A 79 -10.48 8.25 10.68
C PHE A 79 -9.73 9.50 10.20
N TYR A 80 -9.01 9.37 9.08
CA TYR A 80 -8.27 10.49 8.50
C TYR A 80 -9.09 11.32 7.51
N GLY A 81 -10.30 10.90 7.15
CA GLY A 81 -11.14 11.61 6.19
C GLY A 81 -10.57 11.60 4.77
N VAL A 82 -9.91 10.52 4.38
CA VAL A 82 -9.24 10.42 3.06
C VAL A 82 -9.92 9.40 2.12
N GLU A 83 -11.11 8.90 2.47
CA GLU A 83 -11.78 7.86 1.67
C GLU A 83 -11.90 8.26 0.21
N LYS A 84 -12.43 9.46 -0.06
CA LYS A 84 -12.64 9.90 -1.44
C LYS A 84 -11.34 10.04 -2.19
N LYS A 85 -10.30 10.59 -1.55
CA LYS A 85 -9.00 10.75 -2.19
C LYS A 85 -8.39 9.41 -2.59
N LEU A 86 -8.48 8.42 -1.70
CA LEU A 86 -7.93 7.09 -1.97
C LEU A 86 -8.71 6.38 -3.06
N THR A 87 -10.04 6.41 -3.03
CA THR A 87 -10.86 5.79 -4.05
C THR A 87 -10.69 6.47 -5.41
N ASP A 88 -10.53 7.78 -5.44
CA ASP A 88 -10.25 8.54 -6.67
C ASP A 88 -8.90 8.14 -7.29
N MET A 89 -7.96 7.67 -6.48
CA MET A 89 -6.67 7.12 -6.96
C MET A 89 -6.77 5.69 -7.48
N GLY A 90 -7.92 5.06 -7.35
CA GLY A 90 -8.11 3.65 -7.72
C GLY A 90 -7.73 2.68 -6.60
N ILE A 91 -7.62 3.15 -5.36
CA ILE A 91 -7.30 2.30 -4.22
C ILE A 91 -8.59 1.82 -3.56
N GLU A 92 -8.77 0.50 -3.52
CA GLU A 92 -9.91 -0.10 -2.85
C GLU A 92 -9.80 0.09 -1.33
N LEU A 93 -10.93 0.33 -0.66
CA LEU A 93 -11.00 0.37 0.80
C LEU A 93 -11.58 -0.95 1.28
N ALA A 94 -10.95 -1.57 2.27
CA ALA A 94 -11.38 -2.88 2.77
C ALA A 94 -10.98 -3.07 4.23
N PRO A 95 -11.61 -4.01 4.95
CA PRO A 95 -11.18 -4.36 6.30
C PRO A 95 -9.76 -4.94 6.27
N PHE A 96 -8.84 -4.32 6.97
CA PHE A 96 -7.42 -4.71 6.96
C PHE A 96 -7.21 -6.15 7.43
N GLY A 97 -7.83 -6.52 8.56
CA GLY A 97 -7.63 -7.85 9.15
C GLY A 97 -8.07 -8.99 8.23
N GLU A 98 -9.17 -8.81 7.51
CA GLU A 98 -9.66 -9.82 6.56
C GLU A 98 -8.70 -9.99 5.39
N ARG A 99 -8.20 -8.87 4.85
CA ARG A 99 -7.24 -8.92 3.74
C ARG A 99 -5.92 -9.51 4.17
N LEU A 100 -5.41 -9.12 5.34
CA LEU A 100 -4.19 -9.70 5.89
C LEU A 100 -4.32 -11.22 6.08
N ALA A 101 -5.41 -11.68 6.68
CA ALA A 101 -5.64 -13.10 6.90
C ALA A 101 -5.67 -13.88 5.58
N SER A 102 -6.27 -13.31 4.54
CA SER A 102 -6.30 -13.91 3.21
C SER A 102 -4.90 -14.13 2.65
N TYR A 103 -4.00 -13.17 2.79
CA TYR A 103 -2.62 -13.30 2.31
C TYR A 103 -1.80 -14.27 3.14
N ILE A 104 -2.01 -14.30 4.45
CA ILE A 104 -1.34 -15.26 5.33
C ILE A 104 -1.76 -16.68 4.96
N GLU A 105 -3.03 -16.90 4.71
CA GLU A 105 -3.52 -18.23 4.29
C GLU A 105 -2.93 -18.67 2.95
N LYS A 106 -2.68 -17.73 2.06
CA LYS A 106 -2.01 -17.99 0.77
C LYS A 106 -0.50 -18.10 0.90
N GLU A 107 0.03 -18.05 2.12
CA GLU A 107 1.46 -18.21 2.43
C GLU A 107 2.35 -17.11 1.84
N PHE A 108 1.83 -15.89 1.72
CA PHE A 108 2.66 -14.74 1.37
C PHE A 108 3.68 -14.46 2.47
N GLN A 109 4.89 -14.10 2.06
CA GLN A 109 5.89 -13.55 2.98
C GLN A 109 5.49 -12.11 3.31
N VAL A 110 5.49 -11.72 4.59
CA VAL A 110 4.96 -10.43 5.02
C VAL A 110 6.09 -9.57 5.57
N ILE A 111 6.22 -8.37 5.01
CA ILE A 111 7.16 -7.34 5.48
C ILE A 111 6.36 -6.09 5.81
N THR A 112 6.66 -5.46 6.93
CA THR A 112 5.98 -4.23 7.37
C THR A 112 6.95 -3.06 7.39
N PHE A 113 6.50 -1.94 6.85
CA PHE A 113 7.22 -0.66 6.89
C PHE A 113 6.44 0.38 7.65
#